data_437c38a21fdab9a21a5538393cb5b4ca
#
_entry.id   437c38a21fdab9a21a5538393cb5b4ca
#
_cell.length_a   1.000
_cell.length_b   1.000
_cell.length_c   1.000
_cell.angle_alpha   90.00
_cell.angle_beta   90.00
_cell.angle_gamma   90.00
#
_symmetry.space_group_name_H-M   'P 1'
#
loop_
_entity.id
_entity.type
_entity.pdbx_description
1 polymer ?
#
loop_
_entity_poly.entity_id
_entity_poly.type
_entity_poly.pdbx_seq_one_letter_code
_entity_poly.pdbx_strand_id
1 'polypeptide(L)'
;MATFYNQATLTYRGGATNSNIVTGEFREVLSANKVATTENYALGEELTYLVNIINTGTSTLTALSVTDDLGAYPVGTGTQTPLTYVEGSALYFVDGVPQSAPTVTSRDPLIVSGLSVPAGSNALLLYRALPNAFAPLAIGSTITNTATITGPGVPTPVRASETVTVQSGTALSITKSLSPTTVSDGERLTYTFVVENGGNEAAVATDDLVVTDVFDPVLSDLVVTLNGVTLPEGSYTYDEATGEFSTAPSVITVPAATYTQDPGTGEWTLVPGAAVLQVSGIV
;
A
#
# COMPACT_ATOMS: atom_id res chain seq x y z
N MET A 1 -24.85 23.78 -2.88
CA MET A 1 -25.46 24.67 -1.87
C MET A 1 -26.63 23.95 -1.24
N ALA A 2 -26.69 23.86 0.09
CA ALA A 2 -27.81 23.26 0.79
C ALA A 2 -28.92 24.32 0.96
N THR A 3 -30.16 23.97 0.63
CA THR A 3 -31.32 24.86 0.71
C THR A 3 -32.06 24.58 2.02
N PHE A 4 -32.49 25.61 2.73
CA PHE A 4 -33.36 25.50 3.87
C PHE A 4 -34.70 26.22 3.66
N TYR A 5 -35.71 25.74 4.34
CA TYR A 5 -37.11 26.25 4.28
C TYR A 5 -37.54 26.67 5.66
N ASN A 6 -38.25 27.77 5.75
CA ASN A 6 -38.84 28.24 7.02
C ASN A 6 -40.27 28.69 6.79
N GLN A 7 -41.16 28.35 7.76
CA GLN A 7 -42.54 28.71 7.76
C GLN A 7 -43.00 29.02 9.21
N ALA A 8 -43.68 30.10 9.41
CA ALA A 8 -44.24 30.46 10.69
C ALA A 8 -45.72 30.01 10.78
N THR A 9 -46.19 29.68 12.01
CA THR A 9 -47.58 29.38 12.31
C THR A 9 -48.11 30.45 13.23
N LEU A 10 -49.22 31.08 12.87
CA LEU A 10 -50.00 31.97 13.77
C LEU A 10 -51.15 31.17 14.35
N THR A 11 -51.18 31.08 15.66
CA THR A 11 -52.30 30.46 16.40
C THR A 11 -53.12 31.55 17.11
N TYR A 12 -54.45 31.50 17.00
CA TYR A 12 -55.39 32.45 17.58
C TYR A 12 -56.63 31.75 18.12
N ARG A 13 -57.50 32.48 18.85
CA ARG A 13 -58.70 31.93 19.47
C ARG A 13 -59.76 31.51 18.44
N GLY A 14 -59.57 30.43 17.78
CA GLY A 14 -60.48 29.90 16.74
C GLY A 14 -59.80 29.14 15.65
N GLY A 15 -58.43 29.03 15.71
CA GLY A 15 -57.69 28.27 14.72
C GLY A 15 -56.18 28.57 14.67
N ALA A 16 -55.59 28.07 13.64
CA ALA A 16 -54.21 28.35 13.28
C ALA A 16 -54.06 28.54 11.77
N THR A 17 -53.16 29.38 11.35
CA THR A 17 -52.84 29.59 9.94
C THR A 17 -51.32 29.69 9.75
N ASN A 18 -50.83 29.24 8.61
CA ASN A 18 -49.39 29.24 8.29
C ASN A 18 -49.06 30.42 7.38
N SER A 19 -47.87 30.94 7.56
CA SER A 19 -47.29 31.89 6.58
C SER A 19 -46.97 31.19 5.26
N ASN A 20 -46.56 31.97 4.25
CA ASN A 20 -45.80 31.43 3.10
C ASN A 20 -44.50 30.77 3.62
N ILE A 21 -43.99 29.79 2.84
CA ILE A 21 -42.66 29.23 3.03
C ILE A 21 -41.65 30.20 2.39
N VAL A 22 -40.58 30.53 3.16
CA VAL A 22 -39.43 31.24 2.66
C VAL A 22 -38.28 30.27 2.47
N THR A 23 -37.48 30.46 1.45
CA THR A 23 -36.34 29.62 1.11
C THR A 23 -35.03 30.40 1.28
N GLY A 24 -34.04 29.79 1.84
CA GLY A 24 -32.70 30.33 1.91
C GLY A 24 -31.69 29.29 1.47
N GLU A 25 -30.48 29.71 1.12
CA GLU A 25 -29.39 28.83 0.75
C GLU A 25 -28.21 29.01 1.70
N PHE A 26 -27.61 27.88 2.13
CA PHE A 26 -26.33 27.91 2.80
C PHE A 26 -25.22 28.07 1.79
N ARG A 27 -24.40 29.09 1.96
CA ARG A 27 -23.17 29.25 1.17
C ARG A 27 -22.10 28.27 1.67
N GLU A 28 -21.63 27.40 0.80
CA GLU A 28 -20.50 26.54 1.07
C GLU A 28 -19.23 27.37 1.05
N VAL A 29 -18.54 27.43 2.18
CA VAL A 29 -17.34 28.24 2.38
C VAL A 29 -16.12 27.37 2.70
N LEU A 30 -16.35 26.07 2.94
CA LEU A 30 -15.29 25.12 3.22
C LEU A 30 -15.01 24.29 2.00
N SER A 31 -13.73 24.12 1.68
CA SER A 31 -13.23 23.16 0.69
C SER A 31 -12.03 22.40 1.26
N ALA A 32 -11.71 21.26 0.67
CA ALA A 32 -10.54 20.49 1.06
C ALA A 32 -9.92 19.81 -0.16
N ASN A 33 -8.61 19.57 -0.07
CA ASN A 33 -7.90 18.62 -0.92
C ASN A 33 -7.03 17.71 -0.05
N LYS A 34 -6.75 16.52 -0.57
CA LYS A 34 -5.91 15.52 0.07
C LYS A 34 -4.81 15.12 -0.91
N VAL A 35 -3.60 14.94 -0.40
CA VAL A 35 -2.46 14.44 -1.18
C VAL A 35 -1.63 13.49 -0.33
N ALA A 36 -0.96 12.55 -0.97
CA ALA A 36 0.11 11.76 -0.37
C ALA A 36 1.47 12.35 -0.79
N THR A 37 2.50 12.19 0.05
CA THR A 37 3.86 12.66 -0.28
C THR A 37 4.56 11.76 -1.30
N THR A 38 4.04 10.55 -1.52
CA THR A 38 4.52 9.58 -2.50
C THR A 38 3.34 9.08 -3.33
N GLU A 39 3.55 8.81 -4.61
CA GLU A 39 2.54 8.27 -5.51
C GLU A 39 2.37 6.75 -5.35
N ASN A 40 3.37 6.09 -4.74
CA ASN A 40 3.40 4.64 -4.59
C ASN A 40 3.42 4.22 -3.11
N TYR A 41 2.94 2.99 -2.85
CA TYR A 41 3.03 2.31 -1.56
C TYR A 41 3.66 0.93 -1.66
N ALA A 42 4.35 0.53 -0.60
CA ALA A 42 4.87 -0.82 -0.41
C ALA A 42 4.62 -1.28 1.03
N LEU A 43 4.60 -2.60 1.28
CA LEU A 43 4.52 -3.13 2.65
C LEU A 43 5.75 -2.70 3.46
N GLY A 44 5.52 -2.26 4.69
CA GLY A 44 6.58 -1.82 5.61
C GLY A 44 7.04 -0.37 5.39
N GLU A 45 6.54 0.34 4.38
CA GLU A 45 6.83 1.75 4.13
C GLU A 45 5.68 2.64 4.55
N GLU A 46 5.99 3.73 5.25
CA GLU A 46 4.97 4.68 5.71
C GLU A 46 4.59 5.66 4.61
N LEU A 47 3.28 5.85 4.45
CA LEU A 47 2.69 6.90 3.64
C LEU A 47 2.39 8.11 4.51
N THR A 48 2.72 9.30 4.04
CA THR A 48 2.32 10.56 4.68
C THR A 48 1.21 11.21 3.88
N TYR A 49 0.07 11.43 4.53
CA TYR A 49 -1.08 12.13 3.95
C TYR A 49 -1.19 13.54 4.51
N LEU A 50 -1.58 14.47 3.63
CA LEU A 50 -1.84 15.86 3.94
C LEU A 50 -3.28 16.20 3.52
N VAL A 51 -4.09 16.66 4.46
CA VAL A 51 -5.45 17.16 4.20
C VAL A 51 -5.44 18.65 4.43
N ASN A 52 -5.49 19.42 3.34
CA ASN A 52 -5.58 20.88 3.38
C ASN A 52 -7.06 21.29 3.38
N ILE A 53 -7.46 22.07 4.38
CA ILE A 53 -8.83 22.53 4.62
C ILE A 53 -8.84 24.06 4.49
N ILE A 54 -9.64 24.59 3.56
CA ILE A 54 -9.68 26.02 3.24
C ILE A 54 -11.04 26.59 3.62
N ASN A 55 -11.05 27.62 4.46
CA ASN A 55 -12.24 28.35 4.85
C ASN A 55 -12.25 29.73 4.15
N THR A 56 -13.05 29.90 3.12
CA THR A 56 -13.23 31.16 2.39
C THR A 56 -14.33 32.06 2.99
N GLY A 57 -14.91 31.63 4.11
CA GLY A 57 -15.97 32.36 4.83
C GLY A 57 -15.42 33.51 5.67
N THR A 58 -16.34 34.28 6.23
CA THR A 58 -16.03 35.43 7.12
C THR A 58 -16.06 35.09 8.60
N SER A 59 -16.33 33.83 8.95
CA SER A 59 -16.39 33.35 10.33
C SER A 59 -15.46 32.16 10.51
N THR A 60 -14.85 32.05 11.68
CA THR A 60 -14.07 30.89 12.09
C THR A 60 -14.98 29.67 12.19
N LEU A 61 -14.59 28.55 11.57
CA LEU A 61 -15.20 27.27 11.76
C LEU A 61 -14.50 26.52 12.89
N THR A 62 -15.24 26.12 13.92
CA THR A 62 -14.67 25.44 15.10
C THR A 62 -15.30 24.06 15.29
N ALA A 63 -14.69 23.23 16.13
CA ALA A 63 -15.16 21.88 16.43
C ALA A 63 -15.36 21.02 15.16
N LEU A 64 -14.52 21.25 14.15
CA LEU A 64 -14.51 20.41 12.96
C LEU A 64 -13.92 19.04 13.29
N SER A 65 -14.40 18.02 12.58
CA SER A 65 -13.89 16.66 12.62
C SER A 65 -13.52 16.20 11.22
N VAL A 66 -12.35 15.58 11.08
CA VAL A 66 -11.93 14.86 9.89
C VAL A 66 -12.07 13.37 10.17
N THR A 67 -12.90 12.69 9.40
CA THR A 67 -13.00 11.24 9.37
C THR A 67 -12.34 10.74 8.10
N ASP A 68 -11.29 9.94 8.26
CA ASP A 68 -10.51 9.38 7.17
C ASP A 68 -10.75 7.87 7.13
N ASP A 69 -11.14 7.35 5.96
CA ASP A 69 -11.50 5.94 5.80
C ASP A 69 -10.31 5.00 5.71
N LEU A 70 -9.07 5.56 5.64
CA LEU A 70 -7.82 4.80 5.50
C LEU A 70 -7.85 3.83 4.32
N GLY A 71 -8.54 4.20 3.24
CA GLY A 71 -8.68 3.42 2.03
C GLY A 71 -9.63 2.23 2.15
N ALA A 72 -10.55 2.25 3.09
CA ALA A 72 -11.49 1.17 3.34
C ALA A 72 -12.27 0.75 2.09
N TYR A 73 -12.37 -0.57 1.87
CA TYR A 73 -13.04 -1.16 0.71
C TYR A 73 -13.88 -2.38 1.10
N PRO A 74 -14.95 -2.70 0.33
CA PRO A 74 -15.82 -3.83 0.66
C PRO A 74 -15.16 -5.18 0.36
N VAL A 75 -15.32 -6.16 1.27
CA VAL A 75 -14.94 -7.57 1.09
C VAL A 75 -16.09 -8.44 1.58
N GLY A 76 -16.69 -9.24 0.71
CA GLY A 76 -17.85 -10.04 1.05
C GLY A 76 -19.01 -9.17 1.58
N THR A 77 -19.41 -9.35 2.83
CA THR A 77 -20.42 -8.55 3.53
C THR A 77 -19.82 -7.50 4.48
N GLY A 78 -18.48 -7.46 4.59
CA GLY A 78 -17.74 -6.57 5.47
C GLY A 78 -16.98 -5.47 4.73
N THR A 79 -16.15 -4.77 5.48
CA THR A 79 -15.24 -3.74 4.99
C THR A 79 -13.87 -4.00 5.58
N GLN A 80 -12.81 -3.89 4.78
CA GLN A 80 -11.43 -3.99 5.23
C GLN A 80 -10.71 -2.67 5.00
N THR A 81 -9.78 -2.37 5.90
CA THR A 81 -9.00 -1.13 5.90
C THR A 81 -7.54 -1.45 5.58
N PRO A 82 -7.05 -1.11 4.37
CA PRO A 82 -5.71 -1.48 3.91
C PRO A 82 -4.58 -0.67 4.56
N LEU A 83 -4.91 0.45 5.22
CA LEU A 83 -3.95 1.33 5.88
C LEU A 83 -4.19 1.36 7.39
N THR A 84 -3.11 1.27 8.16
CA THR A 84 -3.13 1.42 9.62
C THR A 84 -2.55 2.78 10.00
N TYR A 85 -3.29 3.59 10.74
CA TYR A 85 -2.80 4.88 11.25
C TYR A 85 -1.58 4.69 12.16
N VAL A 86 -0.52 5.47 11.93
CA VAL A 86 0.68 5.50 12.79
C VAL A 86 0.41 6.40 13.98
N GLU A 87 0.32 5.81 15.17
CA GLU A 87 -0.05 6.51 16.40
C GLU A 87 0.87 7.69 16.71
N GLY A 88 0.29 8.82 17.11
CA GLY A 88 1.05 10.04 17.44
C GLY A 88 1.60 10.82 16.23
N SER A 89 1.34 10.35 15.00
CA SER A 89 1.84 11.02 13.79
C SER A 89 0.99 12.22 13.34
N ALA A 90 -0.20 12.43 13.91
CA ALA A 90 -1.08 13.52 13.51
C ALA A 90 -0.52 14.89 13.96
N LEU A 91 -0.31 15.77 13.00
CA LEU A 91 0.13 17.16 13.20
C LEU A 91 -0.89 18.10 12.56
N TYR A 92 -1.07 19.27 13.19
CA TYR A 92 -2.02 20.26 12.74
C TYR A 92 -1.38 21.65 12.63
N PHE A 93 -1.64 22.34 11.54
CA PHE A 93 -1.11 23.66 11.23
C PHE A 93 -2.25 24.58 10.79
N VAL A 94 -2.17 25.85 11.12
CA VAL A 94 -3.06 26.90 10.62
C VAL A 94 -2.20 28.00 10.00
N ASP A 95 -2.42 28.31 8.74
CA ASP A 95 -1.63 29.26 7.94
C ASP A 95 -0.11 29.01 8.05
N GLY A 96 0.29 27.72 8.06
CA GLY A 96 1.69 27.28 8.19
C GLY A 96 2.23 27.29 9.62
N VAL A 97 1.46 27.75 10.61
CA VAL A 97 1.88 27.79 12.03
C VAL A 97 1.44 26.50 12.72
N PRO A 98 2.38 25.76 13.35
CA PRO A 98 2.03 24.54 14.06
C PRO A 98 1.12 24.83 15.25
N GLN A 99 0.14 23.99 15.44
CA GLN A 99 -0.81 24.02 16.56
C GLN A 99 -0.50 22.89 17.55
N SER A 100 -1.20 22.88 18.69
CA SER A 100 -1.16 21.74 19.60
C SER A 100 -1.57 20.45 18.87
N ALA A 101 -1.04 19.31 19.31
CA ALA A 101 -1.39 18.03 18.73
C ALA A 101 -2.92 17.85 18.71
N PRO A 102 -3.50 17.48 17.57
CA PRO A 102 -4.94 17.31 17.44
C PRO A 102 -5.42 16.07 18.22
N THR A 103 -6.69 16.06 18.61
CA THR A 103 -7.28 14.94 19.32
C THR A 103 -7.69 13.84 18.36
N VAL A 104 -7.05 12.68 18.42
CA VAL A 104 -7.43 11.47 17.71
C VAL A 104 -8.42 10.70 18.58
N THR A 105 -9.67 10.56 18.12
CA THR A 105 -10.76 9.89 18.86
C THR A 105 -11.04 8.48 18.36
N SER A 106 -10.60 8.14 17.16
CA SER A 106 -10.63 6.78 16.58
C SER A 106 -9.43 6.59 15.68
N ARG A 107 -8.97 5.34 15.51
CA ARG A 107 -7.86 4.96 14.63
C ARG A 107 -8.30 4.18 13.39
N ASP A 108 -9.52 3.61 13.41
CA ASP A 108 -10.13 2.90 12.30
C ASP A 108 -11.68 3.06 12.39
N PRO A 109 -12.27 3.88 11.50
CA PRO A 109 -11.61 4.89 10.67
C PRO A 109 -10.83 5.90 11.54
N LEU A 110 -9.83 6.58 10.93
CA LEU A 110 -9.12 7.63 11.65
C LEU A 110 -10.05 8.85 11.85
N ILE A 111 -10.30 9.22 13.10
CA ILE A 111 -11.11 10.41 13.42
C ILE A 111 -10.25 11.40 14.21
N VAL A 112 -10.07 12.59 13.62
CA VAL A 112 -9.37 13.73 14.23
C VAL A 112 -10.38 14.83 14.49
N SER A 113 -10.54 15.22 15.76
CA SER A 113 -11.62 16.10 16.22
C SER A 113 -11.08 17.40 16.86
N GLY A 114 -11.97 18.39 16.99
CA GLY A 114 -11.67 19.66 17.68
C GLY A 114 -10.87 20.63 16.84
N LEU A 115 -10.83 20.47 15.51
CA LEU A 115 -10.10 21.34 14.61
C LEU A 115 -10.80 22.70 14.46
N SER A 116 -10.02 23.75 14.22
CA SER A 116 -10.54 25.11 14.05
C SER A 116 -9.82 25.78 12.87
N VAL A 117 -10.59 26.24 11.87
CA VAL A 117 -10.07 26.96 10.70
C VAL A 117 -10.58 28.40 10.71
N PRO A 118 -9.72 29.42 10.96
CA PRO A 118 -10.14 30.83 10.99
C PRO A 118 -10.77 31.29 9.66
N ALA A 119 -11.45 32.43 9.72
CA ALA A 119 -12.03 33.08 8.56
C ALA A 119 -10.93 33.45 7.54
N GLY A 120 -11.11 33.12 6.26
CA GLY A 120 -10.17 33.42 5.19
C GLY A 120 -8.84 32.69 5.26
N SER A 121 -8.72 31.65 6.09
CA SER A 121 -7.49 30.91 6.36
C SER A 121 -7.52 29.49 5.81
N ASN A 122 -6.37 28.82 5.85
CA ASN A 122 -6.24 27.40 5.58
C ASN A 122 -5.68 26.66 6.80
N ALA A 123 -6.05 25.40 6.93
CA ALA A 123 -5.48 24.50 7.90
C ALA A 123 -4.99 23.22 7.22
N LEU A 124 -3.89 22.67 7.72
CA LEU A 124 -3.27 21.45 7.22
C LEU A 124 -3.25 20.42 8.35
N LEU A 125 -3.90 19.28 8.10
CA LEU A 125 -3.76 18.08 8.90
C LEU A 125 -2.80 17.14 8.19
N LEU A 126 -1.71 16.75 8.84
CA LEU A 126 -0.75 15.75 8.39
C LEU A 126 -0.87 14.53 9.28
N TYR A 127 -0.80 13.33 8.71
CA TYR A 127 -0.69 12.07 9.46
C TYR A 127 0.02 11.02 8.63
N ARG A 128 0.52 9.97 9.28
CA ARG A 128 1.16 8.83 8.63
C ARG A 128 0.29 7.59 8.75
N ALA A 129 0.36 6.74 7.73
CA ALA A 129 -0.30 5.44 7.67
C ALA A 129 0.62 4.39 7.06
N LEU A 130 0.46 3.13 7.48
CA LEU A 130 1.26 2.00 7.06
C LEU A 130 0.37 0.99 6.33
N PRO A 131 0.71 0.54 5.11
CA PRO A 131 0.02 -0.57 4.45
C PRO A 131 0.08 -1.85 5.29
N ASN A 132 -1.04 -2.56 5.40
CA ASN A 132 -1.19 -3.77 6.22
C ASN A 132 -1.59 -4.99 5.38
N ALA A 133 -1.95 -6.11 6.02
CA ALA A 133 -2.32 -7.36 5.35
C ALA A 133 -3.54 -7.26 4.40
N PHE A 134 -4.31 -6.17 4.47
CA PHE A 134 -5.44 -5.91 3.58
C PHE A 134 -5.07 -5.02 2.38
N ALA A 135 -3.82 -4.54 2.29
CA ALA A 135 -3.35 -3.75 1.16
C ALA A 135 -3.14 -4.64 -0.07
N PRO A 136 -3.75 -4.34 -1.23
CA PRO A 136 -3.55 -5.11 -2.46
C PRO A 136 -2.14 -4.88 -3.00
N LEU A 137 -1.42 -5.96 -3.36
CA LEU A 137 -0.02 -5.89 -3.79
C LEU A 137 0.20 -6.33 -5.24
N ALA A 138 -0.84 -6.79 -5.94
CA ALA A 138 -0.73 -7.12 -7.36
C ALA A 138 -0.41 -5.87 -8.19
N ILE A 139 0.37 -6.02 -9.25
CA ILE A 139 0.74 -4.92 -10.12
C ILE A 139 -0.48 -4.12 -10.60
N GLY A 140 -0.40 -2.80 -10.55
CA GLY A 140 -1.49 -1.89 -10.91
C GLY A 140 -2.58 -1.72 -9.83
N SER A 141 -2.47 -2.37 -8.68
CA SER A 141 -3.38 -2.16 -7.55
C SER A 141 -3.26 -0.75 -6.99
N THR A 142 -4.37 -0.24 -6.47
CA THR A 142 -4.44 1.11 -5.89
C THR A 142 -5.15 1.11 -4.54
N ILE A 143 -4.82 2.11 -3.73
CA ILE A 143 -5.56 2.46 -2.50
C ILE A 143 -6.06 3.88 -2.66
N THR A 144 -7.38 4.07 -2.66
CA THR A 144 -8.02 5.40 -2.64
C THR A 144 -8.45 5.71 -1.22
N ASN A 145 -7.81 6.69 -0.61
CA ASN A 145 -8.03 7.09 0.77
C ASN A 145 -8.80 8.41 0.84
N THR A 146 -9.95 8.43 1.54
CA THR A 146 -10.90 9.56 1.56
C THR A 146 -11.05 10.15 2.95
N ALA A 147 -10.77 11.46 3.05
CA ALA A 147 -11.07 12.27 4.22
C ALA A 147 -12.43 12.97 4.05
N THR A 148 -13.26 12.92 5.08
CA THR A 148 -14.56 13.59 5.15
C THR A 148 -14.56 14.59 6.31
N ILE A 149 -14.75 15.87 6.01
CA ILE A 149 -14.78 16.96 6.98
C ILE A 149 -16.22 17.30 7.32
N THR A 150 -16.53 17.32 8.62
CA THR A 150 -17.86 17.66 9.19
C THR A 150 -17.71 18.60 10.36
N GLY A 151 -18.79 19.24 10.73
CA GLY A 151 -18.84 20.08 11.94
C GLY A 151 -19.85 21.22 11.87
N PRO A 152 -19.96 22.02 12.93
CA PRO A 152 -20.81 23.22 12.94
C PRO A 152 -20.41 24.19 11.82
N GLY A 153 -21.41 24.69 11.07
CA GLY A 153 -21.18 25.59 9.94
C GLY A 153 -20.79 24.89 8.63
N VAL A 154 -20.75 23.54 8.61
CA VAL A 154 -20.52 22.72 7.43
C VAL A 154 -21.80 21.96 7.09
N PRO A 155 -22.74 22.56 6.32
CA PRO A 155 -24.07 21.97 6.06
C PRO A 155 -24.00 20.70 5.21
N THR A 156 -22.99 20.58 4.38
CA THR A 156 -22.72 19.39 3.56
C THR A 156 -21.31 18.90 3.87
N PRO A 157 -21.11 17.61 4.21
CA PRO A 157 -19.77 17.06 4.43
C PRO A 157 -18.85 17.32 3.23
N VAL A 158 -17.65 17.85 3.49
CA VAL A 158 -16.64 18.11 2.46
C VAL A 158 -15.74 16.88 2.37
N ARG A 159 -15.51 16.38 1.16
CA ARG A 159 -14.69 15.20 0.90
C ARG A 159 -13.47 15.54 0.07
N ALA A 160 -12.36 14.89 0.40
CA ALA A 160 -11.12 14.95 -0.35
C ALA A 160 -10.49 13.55 -0.38
N SER A 161 -10.10 13.10 -1.56
CA SER A 161 -9.54 11.75 -1.75
C SER A 161 -8.18 11.83 -2.42
N GLU A 162 -7.32 10.87 -2.09
CA GLU A 162 -6.03 10.64 -2.74
C GLU A 162 -5.91 9.17 -3.09
N THR A 163 -5.31 8.87 -4.24
CA THR A 163 -5.07 7.52 -4.72
C THR A 163 -3.58 7.29 -4.88
N VAL A 164 -3.08 6.24 -4.22
CA VAL A 164 -1.70 5.76 -4.36
C VAL A 164 -1.70 4.40 -5.04
N THR A 165 -0.66 4.11 -5.83
CA THR A 165 -0.51 2.86 -6.57
C THR A 165 0.52 1.97 -5.88
N VAL A 166 0.37 0.64 -5.96
CA VAL A 166 1.39 -0.27 -5.47
C VAL A 166 2.72 -0.02 -6.18
N GLN A 167 3.81 -0.02 -5.43
CA GLN A 167 5.14 0.03 -6.02
C GLN A 167 5.38 -1.26 -6.80
N SER A 168 5.80 -1.14 -8.06
CA SER A 168 6.18 -2.28 -8.88
C SER A 168 7.67 -2.58 -8.78
N GLY A 169 8.02 -3.86 -8.88
CA GLY A 169 9.41 -4.32 -8.85
C GLY A 169 9.55 -5.78 -8.50
N THR A 170 10.79 -6.26 -8.63
CA THR A 170 11.23 -7.58 -8.20
C THR A 170 11.74 -7.54 -6.75
N ALA A 171 11.53 -8.64 -6.01
CA ALA A 171 12.09 -8.84 -4.67
C ALA A 171 12.73 -10.23 -4.61
N LEU A 172 14.00 -10.31 -5.06
CA LEU A 172 14.68 -11.57 -5.25
C LEU A 172 15.40 -12.03 -3.98
N SER A 173 15.32 -13.32 -3.72
CA SER A 173 16.11 -14.03 -2.71
C SER A 173 16.64 -15.33 -3.28
N ILE A 174 17.73 -15.88 -2.70
CA ILE A 174 18.30 -17.16 -3.10
C ILE A 174 18.58 -18.02 -1.87
N THR A 175 18.25 -19.30 -1.96
CA THR A 175 18.64 -20.32 -0.96
C THR A 175 19.40 -21.44 -1.66
N LYS A 176 20.35 -22.08 -0.93
CA LYS A 176 21.17 -23.19 -1.41
C LYS A 176 20.97 -24.39 -0.49
N SER A 177 20.85 -25.57 -1.08
CA SER A 177 20.85 -26.84 -0.38
C SER A 177 21.69 -27.87 -1.16
N LEU A 178 22.04 -28.98 -0.51
CA LEU A 178 22.76 -30.09 -1.14
C LEU A 178 22.14 -31.43 -0.76
N SER A 179 22.24 -32.41 -1.66
CA SER A 179 21.78 -33.77 -1.46
C SER A 179 22.62 -34.77 -2.29
N PRO A 180 23.07 -35.90 -1.67
CA PRO A 180 22.98 -36.22 -0.25
C PRO A 180 23.91 -35.31 0.59
N THR A 181 23.68 -35.25 1.91
CA THR A 181 24.55 -34.47 2.84
C THR A 181 25.81 -35.18 3.23
N THR A 182 25.92 -36.46 2.90
CA THR A 182 27.12 -37.30 3.06
C THR A 182 27.33 -38.02 1.74
N VAL A 183 28.52 -37.92 1.19
CA VAL A 183 28.91 -38.46 -0.12
C VAL A 183 30.33 -39.02 -0.01
N SER A 184 30.59 -40.10 -0.75
CA SER A 184 31.92 -40.72 -0.92
C SER A 184 32.48 -40.36 -2.28
N ASP A 185 33.81 -40.52 -2.44
CA ASP A 185 34.49 -40.38 -3.70
C ASP A 185 33.85 -41.29 -4.80
N GLY A 186 33.60 -40.71 -5.96
CA GLY A 186 32.91 -41.37 -7.08
C GLY A 186 31.36 -41.36 -6.98
N GLU A 187 30.78 -40.82 -5.96
CA GLU A 187 29.33 -40.66 -5.83
C GLU A 187 28.83 -39.31 -6.39
N ARG A 188 27.56 -39.27 -6.73
CA ARG A 188 26.93 -38.05 -7.28
C ARG A 188 26.37 -37.16 -6.18
N LEU A 189 26.71 -35.87 -6.24
CA LEU A 189 26.24 -34.80 -5.36
C LEU A 189 25.41 -33.79 -6.19
N THR A 190 24.33 -33.28 -5.61
CA THR A 190 23.49 -32.25 -6.25
C THR A 190 23.35 -31.06 -5.34
N TYR A 191 23.78 -29.89 -5.82
CA TYR A 191 23.45 -28.60 -5.25
C TYR A 191 22.15 -28.08 -5.87
N THR A 192 21.26 -27.59 -5.05
CA THR A 192 19.99 -26.99 -5.48
C THR A 192 19.93 -25.54 -5.00
N PHE A 193 19.80 -24.62 -5.93
CA PHE A 193 19.59 -23.19 -5.71
C PHE A 193 18.11 -22.90 -6.02
N VAL A 194 17.39 -22.30 -5.07
CA VAL A 194 16.03 -21.81 -5.26
C VAL A 194 16.11 -20.31 -5.26
N VAL A 195 15.81 -19.69 -6.39
CA VAL A 195 15.68 -18.24 -6.54
C VAL A 195 14.21 -17.91 -6.45
N GLU A 196 13.82 -17.15 -5.43
CA GLU A 196 12.43 -16.74 -5.22
C GLU A 196 12.26 -15.25 -5.51
N ASN A 197 11.09 -14.88 -6.03
CA ASN A 197 10.69 -13.51 -6.29
C ASN A 197 9.40 -13.20 -5.54
N GLY A 198 9.50 -12.41 -4.46
CA GLY A 198 8.36 -11.89 -3.70
C GLY A 198 7.76 -10.60 -4.28
N GLY A 199 8.35 -10.05 -5.35
CA GLY A 199 7.88 -8.84 -6.01
C GLY A 199 6.74 -9.09 -7.01
N ASN A 200 6.06 -8.03 -7.40
CA ASN A 200 4.92 -8.08 -8.32
C ASN A 200 5.31 -7.96 -9.80
N GLU A 201 6.60 -7.84 -10.10
CA GLU A 201 7.15 -7.93 -11.46
C GLU A 201 8.03 -9.17 -11.61
N ALA A 202 7.98 -9.80 -12.77
CA ALA A 202 8.85 -10.93 -13.08
C ALA A 202 10.29 -10.43 -13.32
N ALA A 203 11.28 -11.21 -12.83
CA ALA A 203 12.65 -11.05 -13.29
C ALA A 203 12.80 -11.73 -14.66
N VAL A 204 13.08 -10.92 -15.67
CA VAL A 204 13.13 -11.34 -17.08
C VAL A 204 14.57 -11.45 -17.56
N ALA A 205 14.77 -12.00 -18.77
CA ALA A 205 16.09 -12.25 -19.33
C ALA A 205 16.98 -10.99 -19.39
N THR A 206 16.40 -9.81 -19.59
CA THR A 206 17.12 -8.52 -19.63
C THR A 206 17.60 -8.01 -18.28
N ASP A 207 17.20 -8.67 -17.17
CA ASP A 207 17.69 -8.35 -15.82
C ASP A 207 19.03 -9.04 -15.51
N ASP A 208 19.51 -9.87 -16.44
CA ASP A 208 20.83 -10.50 -16.44
C ASP A 208 21.18 -11.23 -15.13
N LEU A 209 20.21 -12.01 -14.57
CA LEU A 209 20.43 -12.76 -13.35
C LEU A 209 21.54 -13.79 -13.55
N VAL A 210 22.52 -13.79 -12.64
CA VAL A 210 23.65 -14.73 -12.64
C VAL A 210 23.76 -15.37 -11.25
N VAL A 211 23.83 -16.70 -11.21
CA VAL A 211 24.18 -17.47 -10.02
C VAL A 211 25.62 -17.91 -10.14
N THR A 212 26.43 -17.56 -9.15
CA THR A 212 27.84 -17.96 -9.04
C THR A 212 28.07 -18.78 -7.79
N ASP A 213 28.97 -19.74 -7.86
CA ASP A 213 29.40 -20.56 -6.72
C ASP A 213 30.82 -21.07 -6.93
N VAL A 214 31.45 -21.55 -5.88
CA VAL A 214 32.69 -22.34 -5.93
C VAL A 214 32.41 -23.66 -5.22
N PHE A 215 32.36 -24.76 -5.99
CA PHE A 215 32.05 -26.06 -5.42
C PHE A 215 33.26 -26.66 -4.73
N ASP A 216 33.11 -27.04 -3.48
CA ASP A 216 34.05 -27.79 -2.69
C ASP A 216 33.30 -28.95 -2.00
N PRO A 217 33.55 -30.23 -2.37
CA PRO A 217 34.51 -30.70 -3.35
C PRO A 217 34.21 -30.29 -4.79
N VAL A 218 35.26 -30.22 -5.61
CA VAL A 218 35.11 -29.99 -7.05
C VAL A 218 34.36 -31.15 -7.69
N LEU A 219 33.46 -30.85 -8.61
CA LEU A 219 32.60 -31.82 -9.27
C LEU A 219 33.09 -32.14 -10.67
N SER A 220 32.97 -33.40 -11.10
CA SER A 220 33.17 -33.86 -12.49
C SER A 220 31.83 -34.33 -13.07
N ASP A 221 31.78 -34.48 -14.39
CA ASP A 221 30.60 -34.95 -15.13
C ASP A 221 29.32 -34.17 -14.75
N LEU A 222 29.41 -32.81 -14.87
CA LEU A 222 28.33 -31.90 -14.51
C LEU A 222 27.08 -32.06 -15.37
N VAL A 223 25.92 -32.05 -14.68
CA VAL A 223 24.61 -31.89 -15.28
C VAL A 223 23.93 -30.69 -14.60
N VAL A 224 23.63 -29.68 -15.40
CA VAL A 224 22.96 -28.45 -14.90
C VAL A 224 21.54 -28.39 -15.44
N THR A 225 20.57 -28.21 -14.55
CA THR A 225 19.16 -28.07 -14.95
C THR A 225 18.55 -26.80 -14.38
N LEU A 226 17.65 -26.17 -15.12
CA LEU A 226 16.82 -25.06 -14.68
C LEU A 226 15.35 -25.49 -14.79
N ASN A 227 14.63 -25.44 -13.67
CA ASN A 227 13.24 -25.91 -13.57
C ASN A 227 13.05 -27.35 -14.13
N GLY A 228 14.03 -28.23 -13.90
CA GLY A 228 14.04 -29.61 -14.36
C GLY A 228 14.41 -29.82 -15.84
N VAL A 229 14.74 -28.75 -16.57
CA VAL A 229 15.20 -28.83 -17.97
C VAL A 229 16.71 -28.66 -18.00
N THR A 230 17.42 -29.61 -18.67
CA THR A 230 18.90 -29.54 -18.82
C THR A 230 19.28 -28.30 -19.62
N LEU A 231 20.20 -27.52 -19.07
CA LEU A 231 20.74 -26.34 -19.74
C LEU A 231 21.73 -26.77 -20.83
N PRO A 232 21.68 -26.15 -22.03
CA PRO A 232 22.65 -26.41 -23.10
C PRO A 232 24.03 -25.81 -22.79
N GLU A 233 25.05 -26.28 -23.51
CA GLU A 233 26.36 -25.66 -23.47
C GLU A 233 26.31 -24.17 -23.79
N GLY A 234 27.13 -23.38 -23.07
CA GLY A 234 27.13 -21.91 -23.18
C GLY A 234 26.13 -21.21 -22.28
N SER A 235 25.20 -21.96 -21.62
CA SER A 235 24.32 -21.39 -20.60
C SER A 235 24.99 -21.23 -19.23
N TYR A 236 26.16 -21.79 -19.06
CA TYR A 236 26.96 -21.68 -17.83
C TYR A 236 28.45 -21.92 -18.16
N THR A 237 29.33 -21.55 -17.25
CA THR A 237 30.73 -21.87 -17.19
C THR A 237 31.05 -22.65 -15.94
N TYR A 238 31.98 -23.58 -16.05
CA TYR A 238 32.49 -24.33 -14.90
C TYR A 238 33.99 -24.66 -15.14
N ASP A 239 34.80 -24.42 -14.12
CA ASP A 239 36.24 -24.77 -14.10
C ASP A 239 36.42 -25.95 -13.15
N GLU A 240 36.72 -27.13 -13.73
CA GLU A 240 36.97 -28.36 -12.96
C GLU A 240 38.26 -28.31 -12.12
N ALA A 241 39.17 -27.36 -12.36
CA ALA A 241 40.37 -27.20 -11.56
C ALA A 241 40.12 -26.41 -10.27
N THR A 242 39.20 -25.45 -10.32
CA THR A 242 38.94 -24.52 -9.21
C THR A 242 37.58 -24.70 -8.55
N GLY A 243 36.63 -25.40 -9.20
CA GLY A 243 35.27 -25.53 -8.78
C GLY A 243 34.40 -24.28 -9.07
N GLU A 244 34.93 -23.27 -9.74
CA GLU A 244 34.21 -22.06 -10.06
C GLU A 244 33.08 -22.33 -11.07
N PHE A 245 31.88 -21.94 -10.69
CA PHE A 245 30.65 -22.07 -11.48
C PHE A 245 29.98 -20.72 -11.66
N SER A 246 29.46 -20.46 -12.85
CA SER A 246 28.64 -19.27 -13.13
C SER A 246 27.63 -19.57 -14.25
N THR A 247 26.35 -19.21 -14.01
CA THR A 247 25.38 -19.20 -15.13
C THR A 247 25.67 -18.02 -16.06
N ALA A 248 25.35 -18.17 -17.33
CA ALA A 248 25.42 -17.06 -18.28
C ALA A 248 24.29 -16.05 -17.96
N PRO A 249 24.47 -14.75 -18.25
CA PRO A 249 23.43 -13.75 -18.20
C PRO A 249 22.21 -14.15 -19.04
N SER A 250 21.02 -13.67 -18.68
CA SER A 250 19.76 -13.90 -19.40
C SER A 250 19.21 -15.34 -19.38
N VAL A 251 19.90 -16.29 -18.72
CA VAL A 251 19.45 -17.70 -18.62
C VAL A 251 18.36 -17.87 -17.57
N ILE A 252 18.53 -17.23 -16.41
CA ILE A 252 17.61 -17.36 -15.29
C ILE A 252 16.53 -16.27 -15.38
N THR A 253 15.28 -16.71 -15.39
CA THR A 253 14.10 -15.85 -15.22
C THR A 253 13.28 -16.34 -14.06
N VAL A 254 12.68 -15.42 -13.28
CA VAL A 254 11.87 -15.78 -12.12
C VAL A 254 10.50 -15.11 -12.26
N PRO A 255 9.40 -15.87 -12.27
CA PRO A 255 8.07 -15.28 -12.34
C PRO A 255 7.83 -14.27 -11.21
N ALA A 256 6.90 -13.34 -11.43
CA ALA A 256 6.38 -12.51 -10.36
C ALA A 256 5.68 -13.36 -9.28
N ALA A 257 5.60 -12.85 -8.07
CA ALA A 257 4.73 -13.41 -7.04
C ALA A 257 3.26 -13.38 -7.48
N THR A 258 2.49 -14.32 -6.99
CA THR A 258 1.03 -14.31 -7.11
C THR A 258 0.40 -13.85 -5.81
N TYR A 259 -0.65 -13.03 -5.91
CA TYR A 259 -1.37 -12.47 -4.77
C TYR A 259 -2.82 -12.94 -4.83
N THR A 260 -3.29 -13.54 -3.75
CA THR A 260 -4.67 -14.04 -3.64
C THR A 260 -5.31 -13.44 -2.41
N GLN A 261 -6.50 -12.84 -2.59
CA GLN A 261 -7.28 -12.35 -1.48
C GLN A 261 -8.20 -13.45 -0.92
N ASP A 262 -8.17 -13.67 0.38
CA ASP A 262 -9.14 -14.52 1.05
C ASP A 262 -10.52 -13.84 1.02
N PRO A 263 -11.54 -14.48 0.42
CA PRO A 263 -12.87 -13.88 0.28
C PRO A 263 -13.64 -13.76 1.60
N GLY A 264 -13.21 -14.45 2.66
CA GLY A 264 -13.84 -14.40 3.98
C GLY A 264 -13.21 -13.37 4.91
N THR A 265 -11.87 -13.30 4.94
CA THR A 265 -11.13 -12.38 5.81
C THR A 265 -10.71 -11.09 5.11
N GLY A 266 -10.53 -11.12 3.80
CA GLY A 266 -10.00 -10.01 3.01
C GLY A 266 -8.48 -9.88 3.04
N GLU A 267 -7.77 -10.73 3.77
CA GLU A 267 -6.32 -10.74 3.81
C GLU A 267 -5.71 -11.18 2.49
N TRP A 268 -4.60 -10.57 2.11
CA TRP A 268 -3.83 -10.95 0.94
C TRP A 268 -2.72 -11.92 1.31
N THR A 269 -2.65 -13.04 0.57
CA THR A 269 -1.58 -14.02 0.67
C THR A 269 -0.68 -13.91 -0.54
N LEU A 270 0.63 -13.85 -0.30
CA LEU A 270 1.67 -13.84 -1.30
C LEU A 270 2.23 -15.27 -1.47
N VAL A 271 2.33 -15.72 -2.73
CA VAL A 271 3.09 -16.92 -3.10
C VAL A 271 4.22 -16.46 -4.03
N PRO A 272 5.49 -16.56 -3.61
CA PRO A 272 6.62 -16.15 -4.44
C PRO A 272 6.66 -16.89 -5.77
N GLY A 273 7.07 -16.20 -6.84
CA GLY A 273 7.53 -16.87 -8.04
C GLY A 273 8.88 -17.55 -7.76
N ALA A 274 9.17 -18.67 -8.39
CA ALA A 274 10.42 -19.40 -8.14
C ALA A 274 11.05 -19.94 -9.42
N ALA A 275 12.38 -19.99 -9.40
CA ALA A 275 13.22 -20.74 -10.35
C ALA A 275 14.17 -21.65 -9.57
N VAL A 276 14.29 -22.90 -10.01
CA VAL A 276 15.11 -23.91 -9.36
C VAL A 276 16.27 -24.29 -10.29
N LEU A 277 17.48 -23.90 -9.92
CA LEU A 277 18.72 -24.31 -10.57
C LEU A 277 19.33 -25.49 -9.81
N GLN A 278 19.61 -26.58 -10.50
CA GLN A 278 20.31 -27.72 -9.91
C GLN A 278 21.62 -27.99 -10.65
N VAL A 279 22.69 -28.16 -9.91
CA VAL A 279 24.01 -28.56 -10.39
C VAL A 279 24.37 -29.88 -9.78
N SER A 280 24.46 -30.92 -10.57
CA SER A 280 24.74 -32.29 -10.15
C SER A 280 26.04 -32.78 -10.80
N GLY A 281 26.92 -33.38 -10.00
CA GLY A 281 28.20 -33.89 -10.51
C GLY A 281 28.74 -35.02 -9.63
N ILE A 282 29.82 -35.61 -10.03
CA ILE A 282 30.53 -36.68 -9.31
C ILE A 282 31.65 -36.04 -8.50
N VAL A 283 31.77 -36.39 -7.24
CA VAL A 283 32.82 -35.96 -6.31
C VAL A 283 34.09 -36.76 -6.54
#